data_aea01c90de77cea913bf575d6136a9f8
#
_entry.id   aea01c90de77cea913bf575d6136a9f8
#
_cell.length_a   1.000
_cell.length_b   1.000
_cell.length_c   1.000
_cell.angle_alpha   90.00
_cell.angle_beta   90.00
_cell.angle_gamma   90.00
#
_symmetry.space_group_name_H-M   'P 1'
#
loop_
_entity.id
_entity.type
_entity.pdbx_description
1 polymer ?
#
loop_
_entity_poly.entity_id
_entity_poly.type
_entity_poly.pdbx_seq_one_letter_code
_entity_poly.pdbx_strand_id
1 'polypeptide(L)'
;MNADLLAVDPVTAARLLLGAVIIGRGVSALIVEVEAYGGPPDGPWPDAAAHSFRGPSTRNAVMFGPPGRLYTYRSHGIHVCANVACGPAGTAAAVLLLAVAAVVSALVRTIGEATAL
;
A
#
# COMPACT_ATOMS: atom_id res chain seq x y z
N MET A 1 9.40 -6.22 -6.98
CA MET A 1 8.13 -5.94 -7.71
C MET A 1 8.22 -4.56 -8.34
N ASN A 2 7.88 -4.47 -9.61
CA ASN A 2 7.80 -3.16 -10.26
C ASN A 2 6.54 -2.43 -9.78
N ALA A 3 6.70 -1.18 -9.34
CA ALA A 3 5.59 -0.37 -8.83
C ALA A 3 4.46 -0.18 -9.86
N ASP A 4 4.77 -0.19 -11.14
CA ASP A 4 3.77 -0.06 -12.21
C ASP A 4 2.75 -1.22 -12.22
N LEU A 5 3.12 -2.38 -11.67
CA LEU A 5 2.18 -3.49 -11.50
C LEU A 5 1.03 -3.15 -10.54
N LEU A 6 1.20 -2.12 -9.71
CA LEU A 6 0.19 -1.65 -8.77
C LEU A 6 -0.72 -0.57 -9.37
N ALA A 7 -0.58 -0.24 -10.65
CA ALA A 7 -1.48 0.65 -11.38
C ALA A 7 -2.78 -0.07 -11.76
N VAL A 8 -3.41 -0.72 -10.80
CA VAL A 8 -4.60 -1.56 -10.94
C VAL A 8 -5.59 -1.24 -9.83
N ASP A 9 -6.78 -1.83 -9.89
CA ASP A 9 -7.78 -1.66 -8.85
C ASP A 9 -7.26 -2.12 -7.48
N PRO A 10 -7.80 -1.61 -6.37
CA PRO A 10 -7.27 -1.90 -5.05
C PRO A 10 -7.34 -3.37 -4.63
N VAL A 11 -8.33 -4.11 -5.08
CA VAL A 11 -8.44 -5.55 -4.76
C VAL A 11 -7.34 -6.34 -5.46
N THR A 12 -7.09 -6.07 -6.74
CA THR A 12 -6.00 -6.71 -7.48
C THR A 12 -4.65 -6.33 -6.87
N ALA A 13 -4.45 -5.06 -6.53
CA ALA A 13 -3.23 -4.60 -5.86
C ALA A 13 -3.02 -5.31 -4.53
N ALA A 14 -4.08 -5.45 -3.73
CA ALA A 14 -4.02 -6.16 -2.45
C ALA A 14 -3.57 -7.62 -2.64
N ARG A 15 -4.10 -8.31 -3.65
CA ARG A 15 -3.69 -9.69 -3.96
C ARG A 15 -2.24 -9.78 -4.40
N LEU A 16 -1.74 -8.81 -5.14
CA LEU A 16 -0.33 -8.76 -5.54
C LEU A 16 0.60 -8.51 -4.35
N LEU A 17 0.17 -7.70 -3.39
CA LEU A 17 0.96 -7.37 -2.21
C LEU A 17 0.94 -8.46 -1.15
N LEU A 18 -0.14 -9.23 -1.06
CA LEU A 18 -0.22 -10.31 -0.10
C LEU A 18 0.84 -11.38 -0.40
N GLY A 19 1.70 -11.67 0.58
CA GLY A 19 2.83 -12.57 0.40
C GLY A 19 4.09 -11.92 -0.15
N ALA A 20 4.06 -10.64 -0.46
CA ALA A 20 5.26 -9.89 -0.83
C ALA A 20 6.10 -9.56 0.41
N VAL A 21 7.38 -9.24 0.20
CA VAL A 21 8.30 -8.85 1.26
C VAL A 21 8.61 -7.36 1.14
N ILE A 22 8.41 -6.64 2.22
CA ILE A 22 8.84 -5.25 2.35
C ILE A 22 10.25 -5.24 2.92
N ILE A 23 11.13 -4.44 2.32
CA ILE A 23 12.49 -4.25 2.80
C ILE A 23 12.73 -2.75 3.00
N GLY A 24 13.23 -2.38 4.17
CA GLY A 24 13.63 -1.02 4.45
C GLY A 24 14.49 -0.94 5.69
N ARG A 25 15.54 -0.12 5.66
CA ARG A 25 16.41 0.16 6.81
C ARG A 25 16.91 -1.08 7.54
N GLY A 26 17.29 -2.13 6.77
CA GLY A 26 17.78 -3.38 7.34
C GLY A 26 16.71 -4.30 7.91
N VAL A 27 15.43 -3.95 7.76
CA VAL A 27 14.31 -4.75 8.21
C VAL A 27 13.60 -5.36 7.00
N SER A 28 13.21 -6.61 7.12
CA SER A 28 12.42 -7.32 6.11
C SER A 28 11.18 -7.89 6.77
N ALA A 29 10.03 -7.74 6.10
CA ALA A 29 8.76 -8.22 6.63
C ALA A 29 7.89 -8.79 5.52
N LEU A 30 7.29 -9.93 5.78
CA LEU A 30 6.33 -10.57 4.88
C LEU A 30 4.94 -9.98 5.13
N ILE A 31 4.28 -9.52 4.08
CA ILE A 31 2.92 -9.01 4.16
C ILE A 31 1.95 -10.20 4.26
N VAL A 32 1.26 -10.32 5.38
CA VAL A 32 0.39 -11.48 5.66
C VAL A 32 -1.08 -11.13 5.75
N GLU A 33 -1.42 -9.84 5.88
CA GLU A 33 -2.81 -9.38 5.93
C GLU A 33 -2.91 -7.98 5.35
N VAL A 34 -3.89 -7.77 4.49
CA VAL A 34 -4.10 -6.50 3.79
C VAL A 34 -5.58 -6.13 3.76
N GLU A 35 -5.84 -4.83 3.61
CA GLU A 35 -7.18 -4.33 3.31
C GLU A 35 -7.12 -3.40 2.10
N ALA A 36 -8.04 -3.59 1.16
CA ALA A 36 -8.13 -2.77 -0.04
C ALA A 36 -9.08 -1.60 0.17
N TYR A 37 -8.62 -0.39 -0.16
CA TYR A 37 -9.43 0.82 -0.09
C TYR A 37 -9.47 1.51 -1.45
N GLY A 38 -10.66 1.98 -1.82
CA GLY A 38 -10.86 2.77 -3.03
C GLY A 38 -10.55 4.25 -2.82
N GLY A 39 -11.35 5.10 -3.42
CA GLY A 39 -11.08 6.53 -3.45
C GLY A 39 -12.33 7.41 -3.52
N PRO A 40 -12.24 8.57 -4.18
CA PRO A 40 -13.32 9.55 -4.24
C PRO A 40 -14.58 9.02 -4.94
N PRO A 41 -15.74 9.64 -4.68
CA PRO A 41 -17.01 9.21 -5.27
C PRO A 41 -17.08 9.39 -6.79
N ASP A 42 -16.30 10.29 -7.34
CA ASP A 42 -16.19 10.53 -8.79
C ASP A 42 -15.04 9.75 -9.44
N GLY A 43 -14.31 8.98 -8.68
CA GLY A 43 -13.23 8.14 -9.17
C GLY A 43 -13.73 6.75 -9.60
N PRO A 44 -12.82 5.89 -10.09
CA PRO A 44 -13.20 4.57 -10.57
C PRO A 44 -13.60 3.59 -9.46
N TRP A 45 -13.20 3.85 -8.22
CA TRP A 45 -13.45 2.94 -7.09
C TRP A 45 -13.97 3.71 -5.88
N PRO A 46 -15.22 4.21 -5.90
CA PRO A 46 -15.76 4.98 -4.79
C PRO A 46 -15.77 4.17 -3.50
N ASP A 47 -15.27 4.76 -2.42
CA ASP A 47 -15.17 4.08 -1.13
C ASP A 47 -15.24 5.12 0.00
N ALA A 48 -16.38 5.17 0.68
CA ALA A 48 -16.61 6.11 1.76
C ALA A 48 -15.69 5.86 2.97
N ALA A 49 -15.10 4.68 3.10
CA ALA A 49 -14.16 4.35 4.16
C ALA A 49 -12.73 4.82 3.84
N ALA A 50 -12.44 5.19 2.60
CA ALA A 50 -11.11 5.61 2.20
C ALA A 50 -10.79 7.02 2.69
N HIS A 51 -9.53 7.25 3.11
CA HIS A 51 -9.07 8.59 3.50
C HIS A 51 -9.11 9.59 2.34
N SER A 52 -9.09 9.11 1.11
CA SER A 52 -9.16 9.92 -0.10
C SER A 52 -10.58 10.21 -0.59
N PHE A 53 -11.61 9.70 0.08
CA PHE A 53 -13.00 9.82 -0.37
C PHE A 53 -13.42 11.28 -0.57
N ARG A 54 -12.98 12.17 0.32
CA ARG A 54 -13.30 13.61 0.27
C ARG A 54 -12.42 14.41 -0.70
N GLY A 55 -11.59 13.74 -1.46
CA GLY A 55 -10.68 14.36 -2.41
C GLY A 55 -9.28 14.62 -1.84
N PRO A 56 -8.41 15.24 -2.66
CA PRO A 56 -7.02 15.43 -2.28
C PRO A 56 -6.85 16.48 -1.18
N SER A 57 -5.88 16.25 -0.31
CA SER A 57 -5.42 17.16 0.72
C SER A 57 -3.90 17.03 0.87
N THR A 58 -3.29 17.91 1.66
CA THR A 58 -1.86 17.79 1.95
C THR A 58 -1.51 16.49 2.68
N ARG A 59 -2.46 15.95 3.45
CA ARG A 59 -2.24 14.71 4.22
C ARG A 59 -2.28 13.46 3.35
N ASN A 60 -3.15 13.41 2.35
CA ASN A 60 -3.36 12.21 1.54
C ASN A 60 -2.86 12.36 0.09
N ALA A 61 -2.12 13.42 -0.22
CA ALA A 61 -1.64 13.70 -1.57
C ALA A 61 -0.89 12.51 -2.21
N VAL A 62 -0.18 11.71 -1.40
CA VAL A 62 0.54 10.53 -1.87
C VAL A 62 -0.39 9.52 -2.53
N MET A 63 -1.63 9.38 -2.04
CA MET A 63 -2.60 8.43 -2.59
C MET A 63 -3.06 8.81 -4.00
N PHE A 64 -2.95 10.10 -4.36
CA PHE A 64 -3.29 10.60 -5.71
C PHE A 64 -2.11 10.60 -6.66
N GLY A 65 -0.92 10.27 -6.17
CA GLY A 65 0.30 10.20 -6.97
C GLY A 65 0.49 8.85 -7.67
N PRO A 66 1.72 8.58 -8.11
CA PRO A 66 2.04 7.31 -8.77
C PRO A 66 1.80 6.10 -7.85
N PRO A 67 1.47 4.93 -8.42
CA PRO A 67 1.32 3.71 -7.64
C PRO A 67 2.64 3.29 -6.97
N GLY A 68 2.52 2.51 -5.89
CA GLY A 68 3.68 1.96 -5.18
C GLY A 68 4.26 2.87 -4.12
N ARG A 69 3.77 4.08 -3.97
CA ARG A 69 4.21 4.99 -2.91
C ARG A 69 3.61 4.62 -1.57
N LEU A 70 4.40 4.81 -0.52
CA LEU A 70 3.97 4.51 0.84
C LEU A 70 3.28 5.74 1.45
N TYR A 71 2.08 5.53 1.99
CA TYR A 71 1.32 6.51 2.74
C TYR A 71 1.20 6.02 4.19
N THR A 72 1.73 6.79 5.13
CA THR A 72 1.69 6.44 6.54
C THR A 72 0.93 7.50 7.34
N TYR A 73 0.23 7.06 8.36
CA TYR A 73 -0.43 7.95 9.31
C TYR A 73 -0.48 7.32 10.69
N ARG A 74 -0.64 8.15 11.72
CA ARG A 74 -0.84 7.66 13.09
C ARG A 74 -2.32 7.46 13.36
N SER A 75 -2.65 6.28 13.87
CA SER A 75 -3.98 5.95 14.32
C SER A 75 -4.03 6.04 15.84
N HIS A 76 -4.94 6.85 16.38
CA HIS A 76 -5.10 7.08 17.82
C HIS A 76 -3.81 7.52 18.53
N GLY A 77 -2.87 8.13 17.81
CA GLY A 77 -1.60 8.59 18.36
C GLY A 77 -0.61 7.51 18.79
N ILE A 78 -0.95 6.23 18.65
CA ILE A 78 -0.16 5.09 19.15
C ILE A 78 0.37 4.23 18.02
N HIS A 79 -0.45 3.94 17.03
CA HIS A 79 -0.11 3.04 15.92
C HIS A 79 0.20 3.81 14.66
N VAL A 80 1.17 3.33 13.90
CA VAL A 80 1.45 3.82 12.54
C VAL A 80 0.82 2.85 11.55
N CYS A 81 -0.10 3.35 10.73
CA CYS A 81 -0.69 2.60 9.64
C CYS A 81 0.09 2.86 8.37
N ALA A 82 0.44 1.81 7.66
CA ALA A 82 1.17 1.89 6.39
C ALA A 82 0.29 1.43 5.24
N ASN A 83 0.19 2.25 4.21
CA ASN A 83 -0.60 1.98 3.03
C ASN A 83 0.27 2.09 1.79
N VAL A 84 0.01 1.26 0.82
CA VAL A 84 0.66 1.35 -0.50
C VAL A 84 -0.35 1.92 -1.48
N ALA A 85 -0.02 3.05 -2.09
CA ALA A 85 -0.86 3.66 -3.12
C ALA A 85 -0.92 2.74 -4.34
N CYS A 86 -2.10 2.60 -4.91
CA CYS A 86 -2.32 1.81 -6.13
C CYS A 86 -3.27 2.54 -7.08
N GLY A 87 -3.53 1.93 -8.24
CA GLY A 87 -4.25 2.60 -9.29
C GLY A 87 -3.38 3.57 -10.08
N PRO A 88 -3.79 3.93 -11.29
CA PRO A 88 -3.11 4.96 -12.07
C PRO A 88 -3.04 6.27 -11.29
N ALA A 89 -1.97 7.05 -11.50
CA ALA A 89 -1.82 8.36 -10.87
C ALA A 89 -3.08 9.21 -11.06
N GLY A 90 -3.52 9.87 -9.99
CA GLY A 90 -4.72 10.71 -9.98
C GLY A 90 -6.00 10.00 -9.57
N THR A 91 -6.03 8.67 -9.47
CA THR A 91 -7.25 7.91 -9.15
C THR A 91 -7.48 7.68 -7.65
N ALA A 92 -6.42 7.67 -6.87
CA ALA A 92 -6.42 7.47 -5.41
C ALA A 92 -7.09 6.18 -4.96
N ALA A 93 -6.28 5.16 -4.78
CA ALA A 93 -6.64 3.92 -4.10
C ALA A 93 -5.44 3.46 -3.29
N ALA A 94 -5.65 2.61 -2.32
CA ALA A 94 -4.56 2.15 -1.47
C ALA A 94 -4.83 0.78 -0.86
N VAL A 95 -3.76 0.11 -0.50
CA VAL A 95 -3.79 -1.15 0.25
C VAL A 95 -3.17 -0.90 1.61
N LEU A 96 -3.95 -1.10 2.66
CA LEU A 96 -3.45 -1.05 4.04
C LEU A 96 -2.72 -2.35 4.34
N LEU A 97 -1.49 -2.22 4.82
CA LEU A 97 -0.70 -3.34 5.31
C LEU A 97 -1.07 -3.58 6.77
N LEU A 98 -2.05 -4.45 6.98
CA LEU A 98 -2.65 -4.63 8.31
C LEU A 98 -1.75 -5.46 9.22
N ALA A 99 -1.11 -6.48 8.68
CA ALA A 99 -0.17 -7.32 9.44
C ALA A 99 1.00 -7.74 8.58
N VAL A 100 2.17 -7.74 9.20
CA VAL A 100 3.42 -8.23 8.60
C VAL A 100 4.12 -9.17 9.57
N ALA A 101 4.88 -10.11 9.02
CA ALA A 101 5.69 -11.05 9.79
C ALA A 101 7.17 -10.85 9.43
N ALA A 102 8.04 -10.83 10.45
CA ALA A 102 9.47 -10.74 10.20
C ALA A 102 9.97 -11.99 9.43
N VAL A 103 10.90 -11.77 8.51
CA VAL A 103 11.54 -12.85 7.76
C VAL A 103 13.04 -12.80 7.96
N VAL A 104 13.65 -13.99 7.94
CA VAL A 104 15.11 -14.10 8.04
C VAL A 104 15.76 -13.67 6.72
N SER A 105 16.95 -13.08 6.84
CA SER A 105 17.69 -12.55 5.69
C SER A 105 17.94 -13.58 4.58
N ALA A 106 18.17 -14.85 4.95
CA ALA A 106 18.38 -15.93 4.00
C ALA A 106 17.15 -16.17 3.14
N LEU A 107 15.94 -16.11 3.73
CA LEU A 107 14.70 -16.25 2.99
C LEU A 107 14.47 -15.07 2.03
N VAL A 108 14.78 -13.86 2.48
CA VAL A 108 14.70 -12.67 1.62
C VAL A 108 15.58 -12.83 0.39
N ARG A 109 16.82 -13.29 0.57
CA ARG A 109 17.72 -13.54 -0.56
C ARG A 109 17.26 -14.66 -1.49
N THR A 110 16.57 -15.66 -0.97
CA THR A 110 16.02 -16.76 -1.77
C THR A 110 14.81 -16.29 -2.60
N ILE A 111 13.95 -15.48 -2.02
CA ILE A 111 12.83 -14.86 -2.72
C ILE A 111 13.36 -13.85 -3.74
N GLY A 112 14.54 -13.30 -3.48
CA GLY A 112 15.32 -12.47 -4.38
C GLY A 112 14.74 -11.08 -4.58
N GLU A 113 13.68 -11.02 -5.27
CA GLU A 113 13.06 -9.81 -5.74
C GLU A 113 12.05 -9.26 -4.73
N ALA A 114 12.43 -9.28 -3.48
CA ALA A 114 11.64 -8.68 -2.43
C ALA A 114 11.27 -7.24 -2.79
N THR A 115 10.05 -6.87 -2.49
CA THR A 115 9.54 -5.56 -2.79
C THR A 115 10.22 -4.52 -1.92
N ALA A 116 10.91 -3.56 -2.55
CA ALA A 116 11.41 -2.36 -1.90
C ALA A 116 10.38 -1.25 -2.11
N LEU A 117 9.85 -0.75 -1.03
CA LEU A 117 8.85 0.32 -1.06
C LEU A 117 9.43 1.64 -0.59
#